data_72f484a5e65b079d116adf5a9e6681e3
#
_entry.id   72f484a5e65b079d116adf5a9e6681e3
#
_cell.length_a   1.000
_cell.length_b   1.000
_cell.length_c   1.000
_cell.angle_alpha   90.00
_cell.angle_beta   90.00
_cell.angle_gamma   90.00
#
_symmetry.space_group_name_H-M   'P 1'
#
loop_
_entity.id
_entity.type
_entity.pdbx_description
1 polymer ?
#
loop_
_entity_poly.entity_id
_entity_poly.type
_entity_poly.pdbx_seq_one_letter_code
_entity_poly.pdbx_strand_id
1 'polypeptide(L)'
;MSFSESAWKEIEPIYKSIIDHPFNQELSKGTLAKERFQFYMKQDSLYLVDFARALAVAASRATRPDDLVLLLDFSKGAIIAERGLHEFYFDFYGIKLDVEKAPGCFTYTNFLISKAIHGSYEESLAALLPCFWIYQEVGLHIHKNSAVQNPYQKWIDCLLYTSDAADDSLRVD
;
A
#
# COMPACT_ATOMS: atom_id res chain seq x y z
N MET A 1 10.55 -24.11 9.19
CA MET A 1 9.99 -22.76 9.19
C MET A 1 10.36 -22.14 7.85
N SER A 2 9.40 -21.74 7.05
CA SER A 2 9.64 -21.09 5.77
C SER A 2 10.21 -19.67 5.96
N PHE A 3 10.70 -19.05 4.89
CA PHE A 3 11.17 -17.65 4.95
C PHE A 3 10.04 -16.71 5.39
N SER A 4 8.85 -16.88 4.81
CA SER A 4 7.68 -16.06 5.13
C SER A 4 7.25 -16.19 6.60
N GLU A 5 7.23 -17.39 7.15
CA GLU A 5 6.94 -17.61 8.58
C GLU A 5 7.95 -16.91 9.49
N SER A 6 9.24 -16.98 9.13
CA SER A 6 10.31 -16.33 9.91
C SER A 6 10.20 -14.80 9.81
N ALA A 7 9.99 -14.27 8.60
CA ALA A 7 9.81 -12.85 8.39
C ALA A 7 8.57 -12.30 9.13
N TRP A 8 7.45 -13.02 9.07
CA TRP A 8 6.24 -12.64 9.79
C TRP A 8 6.46 -12.56 11.30
N LYS A 9 7.12 -13.57 11.87
CA LYS A 9 7.44 -13.59 13.31
C LYS A 9 8.26 -12.37 13.75
N GLU A 10 9.23 -11.96 12.93
CA GLU A 10 10.09 -10.80 13.24
C GLU A 10 9.32 -9.48 13.18
N ILE A 11 8.37 -9.34 12.23
CA ILE A 11 7.60 -8.11 12.06
C ILE A 11 6.31 -8.06 12.89
N GLU A 12 5.90 -9.13 13.55
CA GLU A 12 4.66 -9.20 14.32
C GLU A 12 4.48 -8.04 15.32
N PRO A 13 5.50 -7.62 16.09
CA PRO A 13 5.37 -6.47 16.99
C PRO A 13 5.10 -5.16 16.24
N ILE A 14 5.71 -4.98 15.05
CA ILE A 14 5.50 -3.81 14.20
C ILE A 14 4.08 -3.84 13.62
N TYR A 15 3.65 -4.98 13.07
CA TYR A 15 2.29 -5.17 12.57
C TYR A 15 1.25 -4.85 13.66
N LYS A 16 1.46 -5.33 14.88
CA LYS A 16 0.58 -5.04 16.01
C LYS A 16 0.49 -3.54 16.31
N SER A 17 1.64 -2.84 16.28
CA SER A 17 1.65 -1.38 16.47
C SER A 17 0.90 -0.63 15.35
N ILE A 18 0.91 -1.15 14.11
CA ILE A 18 0.14 -0.60 12.99
C ILE A 18 -1.37 -0.81 13.23
N ILE A 19 -1.79 -2.00 13.60
CA ILE A 19 -3.20 -2.30 13.91
C ILE A 19 -3.71 -1.43 15.06
N ASP A 20 -2.92 -1.25 16.11
CA ASP A 20 -3.28 -0.45 17.28
C ASP A 20 -3.17 1.06 17.05
N HIS A 21 -2.65 1.50 15.89
CA HIS A 21 -2.53 2.92 15.59
C HIS A 21 -3.90 3.60 15.55
N PRO A 22 -4.07 4.78 16.18
CA PRO A 22 -5.36 5.47 16.27
C PRO A 22 -6.07 5.66 14.94
N PHE A 23 -5.34 5.97 13.87
CA PHE A 23 -5.89 6.10 12.52
C PHE A 23 -6.63 4.84 12.08
N ASN A 24 -6.01 3.66 12.19
CA ASN A 24 -6.58 2.38 11.77
C ASN A 24 -7.76 1.97 12.65
N GLN A 25 -7.66 2.22 13.95
CA GLN A 25 -8.74 1.98 14.90
C GLN A 25 -9.97 2.88 14.65
N GLU A 26 -9.74 4.17 14.41
CA GLU A 26 -10.80 5.13 14.11
C GLU A 26 -11.43 4.87 12.73
N LEU A 27 -10.61 4.48 11.72
CA LEU A 27 -11.08 4.09 10.40
C LEU A 27 -12.01 2.89 10.47
N SER A 28 -11.58 1.82 11.15
CA SER A 28 -12.38 0.62 11.36
C SER A 28 -13.70 0.91 12.09
N LYS A 29 -13.70 1.77 13.10
CA LYS A 29 -14.88 2.17 13.86
C LYS A 29 -15.77 3.19 13.14
N GLY A 30 -15.35 3.72 11.99
CA GLY A 30 -16.06 4.79 11.29
C GLY A 30 -16.05 6.14 12.01
N THR A 31 -15.15 6.34 12.96
CA THR A 31 -15.02 7.56 13.78
C THR A 31 -13.85 8.44 13.39
N LEU A 32 -13.09 8.05 12.37
CA LEU A 32 -11.97 8.84 11.88
C LEU A 32 -12.45 10.22 11.41
N ALA A 33 -11.79 11.29 11.88
CA ALA A 33 -12.11 12.65 11.44
C ALA A 33 -11.89 12.80 9.93
N LYS A 34 -12.84 13.47 9.25
CA LYS A 34 -12.82 13.66 7.81
C LYS A 34 -11.51 14.30 7.32
N GLU A 35 -11.02 15.28 8.04
CA GLU A 35 -9.79 16.01 7.71
C GLU A 35 -8.55 15.11 7.77
N ARG A 36 -8.51 14.15 8.70
CA ARG A 36 -7.44 13.16 8.79
C ARG A 36 -7.49 12.18 7.62
N PHE A 37 -8.69 11.74 7.25
CA PHE A 37 -8.88 10.88 6.08
C PHE A 37 -8.49 11.63 4.79
N GLN A 38 -8.92 12.89 4.63
CA GLN A 38 -8.55 13.72 3.49
C GLN A 38 -7.03 13.91 3.39
N PHE A 39 -6.36 14.16 4.52
CA PHE A 39 -4.90 14.26 4.57
C PHE A 39 -4.24 12.95 4.12
N TYR A 40 -4.70 11.82 4.65
CA TYR A 40 -4.22 10.50 4.25
C TYR A 40 -4.36 10.29 2.73
N MET A 41 -5.54 10.54 2.16
CA MET A 41 -5.80 10.37 0.73
C MET A 41 -4.87 11.21 -0.16
N LYS A 42 -4.59 12.46 0.26
CA LYS A 42 -3.64 13.32 -0.47
C LYS A 42 -2.21 12.74 -0.44
N GLN A 43 -1.78 12.27 0.73
CA GLN A 43 -0.44 11.69 0.88
C GLN A 43 -0.31 10.34 0.16
N ASP A 44 -1.36 9.55 0.16
CA ASP A 44 -1.43 8.27 -0.52
C ASP A 44 -1.33 8.42 -2.05
N SER A 45 -2.02 9.40 -2.64
CA SER A 45 -1.87 9.74 -4.07
C SER A 45 -0.42 10.07 -4.44
N LEU A 46 0.27 10.86 -3.61
CA LEU A 46 1.68 11.21 -3.84
C LEU A 46 2.61 10.02 -3.65
N TYR A 47 2.29 9.16 -2.69
CA TYR A 47 3.01 7.92 -2.42
C TYR A 47 2.91 6.94 -3.59
N LEU A 48 1.72 6.68 -4.12
CA LEU A 48 1.48 5.68 -5.16
C LEU A 48 2.27 5.95 -6.44
N VAL A 49 2.42 7.22 -6.81
CA VAL A 49 3.22 7.60 -7.98
C VAL A 49 4.70 7.20 -7.80
N ASP A 50 5.26 7.43 -6.61
CA ASP A 50 6.66 7.04 -6.36
C ASP A 50 6.80 5.53 -6.12
N PHE A 51 5.81 4.89 -5.53
CA PHE A 51 5.76 3.43 -5.40
C PHE A 51 5.77 2.75 -6.77
N ALA A 52 4.94 3.24 -7.71
CA ALA A 52 4.95 2.75 -9.08
C ALA A 52 6.32 2.95 -9.77
N ARG A 53 6.98 4.10 -9.53
CA ARG A 53 8.34 4.33 -10.04
C ARG A 53 9.35 3.35 -9.46
N ALA A 54 9.29 3.09 -8.14
CA ALA A 54 10.19 2.14 -7.49
C ALA A 54 9.98 0.71 -8.03
N LEU A 55 8.73 0.29 -8.26
CA LEU A 55 8.39 -0.98 -8.92
C LEU A 55 8.97 -1.06 -10.34
N ALA A 56 8.82 -0.01 -11.15
CA ALA A 56 9.36 0.03 -12.51
C ALA A 56 10.90 -0.05 -12.52
N VAL A 57 11.57 0.61 -11.58
CA VAL A 57 13.02 0.51 -11.42
C VAL A 57 13.42 -0.90 -11.00
N ALA A 58 12.73 -1.51 -10.04
CA ALA A 58 12.99 -2.89 -9.65
C ALA A 58 12.76 -3.85 -10.84
N ALA A 59 11.69 -3.65 -11.62
CA ALA A 59 11.39 -4.42 -12.83
C ALA A 59 12.55 -4.39 -13.84
N SER A 60 13.16 -3.23 -14.06
CA SER A 60 14.30 -3.10 -14.99
C SER A 60 15.53 -3.93 -14.60
N ARG A 61 15.57 -4.42 -13.36
CA ARG A 61 16.68 -5.22 -12.80
C ARG A 61 16.33 -6.70 -12.63
N ALA A 62 15.09 -7.08 -12.95
CA ALA A 62 14.67 -8.47 -12.92
C ALA A 62 15.46 -9.30 -13.91
N THR A 63 15.97 -10.45 -13.47
CA THR A 63 16.75 -11.38 -14.32
C THR A 63 15.85 -12.31 -15.12
N ARG A 64 14.63 -12.57 -14.62
CA ARG A 64 13.64 -13.41 -15.29
C ARG A 64 12.63 -12.53 -16.03
N PRO A 65 12.28 -12.86 -17.29
CA PRO A 65 11.27 -12.10 -18.03
C PRO A 65 9.90 -12.05 -17.32
N ASP A 66 9.49 -13.14 -16.67
CA ASP A 66 8.21 -13.20 -15.95
C ASP A 66 8.17 -12.22 -14.77
N ASP A 67 9.26 -12.12 -14.00
CA ASP A 67 9.37 -11.17 -12.90
C ASP A 67 9.35 -9.70 -13.40
N LEU A 68 9.96 -9.46 -14.56
CA LEU A 68 9.91 -8.15 -15.23
C LEU A 68 8.46 -7.76 -15.56
N VAL A 69 7.72 -8.65 -16.20
CA VAL A 69 6.31 -8.41 -16.58
C VAL A 69 5.47 -8.19 -15.33
N LEU A 70 5.59 -9.06 -14.33
CA LEU A 70 4.85 -8.98 -13.08
C LEU A 70 5.05 -7.64 -12.36
N LEU A 71 6.30 -7.19 -12.21
CA LEU A 71 6.60 -5.92 -11.53
C LEU A 71 6.11 -4.71 -12.34
N LEU A 72 6.13 -4.77 -13.68
CA LEU A 72 5.54 -3.74 -14.52
C LEU A 72 4.02 -3.71 -14.41
N ASP A 73 3.37 -4.85 -14.33
CA ASP A 73 1.93 -4.94 -14.11
C ASP A 73 1.54 -4.40 -12.72
N PHE A 74 2.30 -4.70 -11.67
CA PHE A 74 2.11 -4.07 -10.37
C PHE A 74 2.30 -2.55 -10.40
N SER A 75 3.33 -2.07 -11.11
CA SER A 75 3.56 -0.64 -11.30
C SER A 75 2.38 0.06 -11.98
N LYS A 76 1.88 -0.55 -13.06
CA LYS A 76 0.69 -0.07 -13.78
C LYS A 76 -0.56 -0.15 -12.89
N GLY A 77 -0.76 -1.27 -12.19
CA GLY A 77 -1.89 -1.50 -11.29
C GLY A 77 -1.95 -0.46 -10.17
N ALA A 78 -0.81 -0.12 -9.56
CA ALA A 78 -0.74 0.90 -8.52
C ALA A 78 -1.23 2.28 -9.01
N ILE A 79 -0.98 2.63 -10.27
CA ILE A 79 -1.45 3.90 -10.84
C ILE A 79 -2.94 3.83 -11.23
N ILE A 80 -3.37 2.74 -11.86
CA ILE A 80 -4.72 2.68 -12.46
C ILE A 80 -5.79 2.42 -11.40
N ALA A 81 -5.62 1.37 -10.61
CA ALA A 81 -6.64 0.95 -9.64
C ALA A 81 -6.86 2.00 -8.55
N GLU A 82 -5.77 2.44 -7.94
CA GLU A 82 -5.83 3.40 -6.85
C GLU A 82 -6.21 4.80 -7.31
N ARG A 83 -5.83 5.19 -8.54
CA ARG A 83 -6.19 6.50 -9.10
C ARG A 83 -7.70 6.66 -9.28
N GLY A 84 -8.37 5.63 -9.78
CA GLY A 84 -9.82 5.65 -9.93
C GLY A 84 -10.54 5.86 -8.60
N LEU A 85 -10.07 5.20 -7.53
CA LEU A 85 -10.63 5.38 -6.20
C LEU A 85 -10.29 6.75 -5.59
N HIS A 86 -9.05 7.22 -5.77
CA HIS A 86 -8.66 8.57 -5.35
C HIS A 86 -9.52 9.64 -6.04
N GLU A 87 -9.73 9.55 -7.36
CA GLU A 87 -10.58 10.47 -8.11
C GLU A 87 -11.99 10.49 -7.54
N PHE A 88 -12.59 9.32 -7.25
CA PHE A 88 -13.91 9.26 -6.62
C PHE A 88 -13.95 10.00 -5.27
N TYR A 89 -12.98 9.77 -4.39
CA TYR A 89 -12.96 10.43 -3.07
C TYR A 89 -12.60 11.91 -3.18
N PHE A 90 -11.76 12.30 -4.11
CA PHE A 90 -11.44 13.71 -4.36
C PHE A 90 -12.67 14.48 -4.79
N ASP A 91 -13.45 13.94 -5.72
CA ASP A 91 -14.71 14.55 -6.15
C ASP A 91 -15.72 14.57 -4.98
N PHE A 92 -15.89 13.44 -4.30
CA PHE A 92 -16.86 13.33 -3.20
C PHE A 92 -16.58 14.27 -2.02
N TYR A 93 -15.32 14.47 -1.68
CA TYR A 93 -14.92 15.36 -0.58
C TYR A 93 -14.50 16.75 -1.05
N GLY A 94 -14.47 17.02 -2.33
CA GLY A 94 -13.98 18.29 -2.90
C GLY A 94 -12.50 18.53 -2.63
N ILE A 95 -11.67 17.48 -2.63
CA ILE A 95 -10.24 17.53 -2.34
C ILE A 95 -9.48 17.99 -3.58
N LYS A 96 -8.58 18.96 -3.40
CA LYS A 96 -7.57 19.31 -4.41
C LYS A 96 -6.23 18.78 -4.01
N LEU A 97 -5.47 18.23 -4.96
CA LEU A 97 -4.11 17.74 -4.72
C LEU A 97 -3.12 18.92 -4.87
N ASP A 98 -3.14 19.82 -3.91
CA ASP A 98 -2.34 21.04 -3.82
C ASP A 98 -1.39 21.04 -2.62
N VAL A 99 -0.87 19.85 -2.28
CA VAL A 99 -0.03 19.65 -1.11
C VAL A 99 1.30 19.00 -1.50
N GLU A 100 2.33 19.29 -0.71
CA GLU A 100 3.60 18.58 -0.76
C GLU A 100 3.54 17.31 0.10
N LYS A 101 4.52 16.43 -0.13
CA LYS A 101 4.66 15.23 0.70
C LYS A 101 4.98 15.60 2.13
N ALA A 102 4.21 15.08 3.06
CA ALA A 102 4.55 15.14 4.48
C ALA A 102 5.85 14.35 4.76
N PRO A 103 6.58 14.68 5.85
CA PRO A 103 7.88 14.07 6.14
C PRO A 103 7.88 12.55 6.13
N GLY A 104 6.83 11.89 6.63
CA GLY A 104 6.72 10.43 6.62
C GLY A 104 6.60 9.87 5.20
N CYS A 105 5.71 10.44 4.37
CA CYS A 105 5.55 10.07 2.97
C CYS A 105 6.84 10.31 2.18
N PHE A 106 7.46 11.48 2.35
CA PHE A 106 8.71 11.83 1.70
C PHE A 106 9.84 10.85 2.06
N THR A 107 10.04 10.57 3.36
CA THR A 107 11.09 9.65 3.81
C THR A 107 10.88 8.25 3.29
N TYR A 108 9.65 7.73 3.34
CA TYR A 108 9.35 6.38 2.90
C TYR A 108 9.51 6.23 1.39
N THR A 109 8.96 7.15 0.59
CA THR A 109 9.10 7.07 -0.88
C THR A 109 10.55 7.20 -1.34
N ASN A 110 11.35 8.06 -0.70
CA ASN A 110 12.79 8.14 -0.98
C ASN A 110 13.54 6.87 -0.58
N PHE A 111 13.17 6.24 0.54
CA PHE A 111 13.72 4.94 0.93
C PHE A 111 13.45 3.87 -0.14
N LEU A 112 12.21 3.75 -0.61
CA LEU A 112 11.83 2.78 -1.65
C LEU A 112 12.61 3.01 -2.94
N ILE A 113 12.65 4.24 -3.44
CA ILE A 113 13.38 4.60 -4.66
C ILE A 113 14.89 4.37 -4.48
N SER A 114 15.45 4.75 -3.33
CA SER A 114 16.87 4.54 -3.03
C SER A 114 17.21 3.05 -3.03
N LYS A 115 16.38 2.21 -2.40
CA LYS A 115 16.57 0.75 -2.42
C LYS A 115 16.41 0.16 -3.82
N ALA A 116 15.47 0.64 -4.61
CA ALA A 116 15.28 0.20 -5.98
C ALA A 116 16.48 0.56 -6.89
N ILE A 117 17.13 1.70 -6.69
CA ILE A 117 18.25 2.17 -7.51
C ILE A 117 19.59 1.59 -7.02
N HIS A 118 19.86 1.65 -5.71
CA HIS A 118 21.19 1.42 -5.14
C HIS A 118 21.33 0.08 -4.42
N GLY A 119 20.22 -0.53 -3.96
CA GLY A 119 20.23 -1.84 -3.31
C GLY A 119 20.42 -3.00 -4.30
N SER A 120 20.53 -4.24 -3.82
CA SER A 120 20.40 -5.43 -4.65
C SER A 120 18.96 -5.58 -5.16
N TYR A 121 18.73 -6.48 -6.14
CA TYR A 121 17.37 -6.79 -6.61
C TYR A 121 16.49 -7.31 -5.45
N GLU A 122 17.05 -8.20 -4.64
CA GLU A 122 16.38 -8.79 -3.48
C GLU A 122 16.10 -7.74 -2.39
N GLU A 123 17.03 -6.80 -2.13
CA GLU A 123 16.77 -5.68 -1.22
C GLU A 123 15.65 -4.77 -1.74
N SER A 124 15.55 -4.58 -3.05
CA SER A 124 14.46 -3.82 -3.68
C SER A 124 13.12 -4.50 -3.44
N LEU A 125 13.05 -5.81 -3.70
CA LEU A 125 11.84 -6.61 -3.45
C LEU A 125 11.45 -6.61 -1.97
N ALA A 126 12.42 -6.79 -1.07
CA ALA A 126 12.18 -6.77 0.37
C ALA A 126 11.64 -5.41 0.85
N ALA A 127 12.11 -4.30 0.28
CA ALA A 127 11.62 -2.96 0.60
C ALA A 127 10.19 -2.72 0.08
N LEU A 128 9.84 -3.28 -1.08
CA LEU A 128 8.52 -3.14 -1.70
C LEU A 128 7.45 -4.07 -1.12
N LEU A 129 7.85 -5.24 -0.61
CA LEU A 129 6.96 -6.28 -0.11
C LEU A 129 5.95 -5.81 0.96
N PRO A 130 6.31 -4.95 1.94
CA PRO A 130 5.37 -4.48 2.94
C PRO A 130 4.15 -3.74 2.36
N CYS A 131 4.32 -3.07 1.21
CA CYS A 131 3.23 -2.36 0.53
C CYS A 131 2.14 -3.30 0.00
N PHE A 132 2.46 -4.56 -0.20
CA PHE A 132 1.51 -5.62 -0.55
C PHE A 132 1.07 -6.37 0.69
N TRP A 133 1.99 -7.09 1.32
CA TRP A 133 1.69 -8.05 2.39
C TRP A 133 1.12 -7.40 3.64
N ILE A 134 1.82 -6.40 4.21
CA ILE A 134 1.34 -5.72 5.42
C ILE A 134 0.07 -4.93 5.13
N TYR A 135 0.01 -4.28 3.97
CA TYR A 135 -1.17 -3.52 3.56
C TYR A 135 -2.41 -4.42 3.44
N GLN A 136 -2.26 -5.60 2.84
CA GLN A 136 -3.31 -6.62 2.76
C GLN A 136 -3.78 -7.06 4.15
N GLU A 137 -2.87 -7.44 5.03
CA GLU A 137 -3.22 -7.92 6.38
C GLU A 137 -3.92 -6.84 7.22
N VAL A 138 -3.46 -5.59 7.11
CA VAL A 138 -4.11 -4.44 7.74
C VAL A 138 -5.49 -4.20 7.15
N GLY A 139 -5.64 -4.28 5.83
CA GLY A 139 -6.91 -4.16 5.12
C GLY A 139 -7.92 -5.21 5.57
N LEU A 140 -7.51 -6.48 5.61
CA LEU A 140 -8.32 -7.60 6.11
C LEU A 140 -8.76 -7.39 7.56
N HIS A 141 -7.83 -6.93 8.42
CA HIS A 141 -8.14 -6.64 9.82
C HIS A 141 -9.18 -5.51 9.95
N ILE A 142 -8.99 -4.40 9.23
CA ILE A 142 -9.91 -3.26 9.25
C ILE A 142 -11.29 -3.69 8.73
N HIS A 143 -11.34 -4.40 7.59
CA HIS A 143 -12.60 -4.87 7.01
C HIS A 143 -13.37 -5.79 7.97
N LYS A 144 -12.69 -6.76 8.58
CA LYS A 144 -13.30 -7.71 9.54
C LYS A 144 -13.90 -7.00 10.77
N ASN A 145 -13.32 -5.87 11.17
CA ASN A 145 -13.72 -5.11 12.36
C ASN A 145 -14.47 -3.80 11.99
N SER A 146 -14.85 -3.64 10.72
CA SER A 146 -15.52 -2.43 10.25
C SER A 146 -16.91 -2.28 10.89
N ALA A 147 -17.20 -1.07 11.34
CA ALA A 147 -18.50 -0.73 11.89
C ALA A 147 -19.59 -0.81 10.81
N VAL A 148 -20.81 -1.16 11.23
CA VAL A 148 -21.97 -1.09 10.35
C VAL A 148 -22.21 0.36 9.92
N GLN A 149 -22.40 0.60 8.60
CA GLN A 149 -22.56 1.94 8.00
C GLN A 149 -21.31 2.83 8.14
N ASN A 150 -20.12 2.25 8.04
CA ASN A 150 -18.87 3.00 8.06
C ASN A 150 -18.81 4.01 6.88
N PRO A 151 -18.60 5.31 7.13
CA PRO A 151 -18.53 6.33 6.07
C PRO A 151 -17.38 6.11 5.10
N TYR A 152 -16.39 5.28 5.47
CA TYR A 152 -15.22 4.93 4.67
C TYR A 152 -15.31 3.54 4.04
N GLN A 153 -16.50 2.89 4.07
CA GLN A 153 -16.66 1.49 3.63
C GLN A 153 -16.13 1.25 2.22
N LYS A 154 -16.38 2.17 1.27
CA LYS A 154 -15.86 2.03 -0.10
C LYS A 154 -14.33 1.97 -0.16
N TRP A 155 -13.66 2.74 0.68
CA TRP A 155 -12.21 2.67 0.80
C TRP A 155 -11.76 1.34 1.41
N ILE A 156 -12.41 0.93 2.49
CA ILE A 156 -12.12 -0.34 3.17
C ILE A 156 -12.31 -1.53 2.22
N ASP A 157 -13.37 -1.53 1.40
CA ASP A 157 -13.62 -2.58 0.41
C ASP A 157 -12.52 -2.61 -0.66
N CYS A 158 -12.01 -1.44 -1.08
CA CYS A 158 -10.92 -1.37 -2.05
C CYS A 158 -9.62 -2.00 -1.53
N LEU A 159 -9.34 -1.93 -0.22
CA LEU A 159 -8.18 -2.56 0.38
C LEU A 159 -8.15 -4.08 0.15
N LEU A 160 -9.30 -4.71 -0.08
CA LEU A 160 -9.40 -6.15 -0.36
C LEU A 160 -9.18 -6.48 -1.84
N TYR A 161 -9.60 -5.61 -2.76
CA TYR A 161 -9.46 -5.87 -4.21
C TYR A 161 -8.00 -5.85 -4.67
N THR A 162 -7.15 -5.08 -4.02
CA THR A 162 -5.70 -5.10 -4.29
C THR A 162 -5.05 -6.41 -3.84
N SER A 163 -5.67 -7.13 -2.92
CA SER A 163 -5.17 -8.40 -2.38
C SER A 163 -5.47 -9.60 -3.29
N ASP A 164 -6.65 -9.66 -3.92
CA ASP A 164 -7.03 -10.77 -4.80
C ASP A 164 -6.13 -10.84 -6.05
N ALA A 165 -5.76 -9.68 -6.60
CA ALA A 165 -4.83 -9.62 -7.73
C ALA A 165 -3.40 -10.07 -7.36
N ALA A 166 -2.98 -9.89 -6.11
CA ALA A 166 -1.67 -10.33 -5.62
C ALA A 166 -1.68 -11.83 -5.27
N ASP A 167 -2.77 -12.36 -4.74
CA ASP A 167 -2.88 -13.77 -4.32
C ASP A 167 -2.92 -14.72 -5.53
N ASP A 168 -3.54 -14.31 -6.64
CA ASP A 168 -3.59 -15.08 -7.88
C ASP A 168 -2.24 -15.12 -8.62
N SER A 169 -1.37 -14.13 -8.38
CA SER A 169 -0.05 -14.04 -9.01
C SER A 169 1.10 -14.60 -8.15
N LEU A 170 0.91 -14.78 -6.83
CA LEU A 170 1.90 -15.32 -5.90
C LEU A 170 1.77 -16.82 -5.64
N ARG A 171 0.78 -17.49 -6.24
CA ARG A 171 0.72 -18.96 -6.26
C ARG A 171 1.77 -19.50 -7.23
N VAL A 172 2.99 -19.55 -6.76
CA VAL A 172 4.03 -20.39 -7.34
C VAL A 172 3.98 -21.72 -6.60
N ASP A 173 3.47 -22.75 -7.27
CA ASP A 173 3.58 -24.15 -6.85
C ASP A 173 5.05 -24.58 -6.73
#